data_93fcd6cf64aa2dbb6d381c2e55e0a5a9
#
_entry.id   93fcd6cf64aa2dbb6d381c2e55e0a5a9
#
_cell.length_a   1.000
_cell.length_b   1.000
_cell.length_c   1.000
_cell.angle_alpha   90.00
_cell.angle_beta   90.00
_cell.angle_gamma   90.00
#
_symmetry.space_group_name_H-M   'P 1'
#
loop_
_entity.id
_entity.type
_entity.pdbx_description
1 polymer ?
#
loop_
_entity_poly.entity_id
_entity_poly.type
_entity_poly.pdbx_seq_one_letter_code
_entity_poly.pdbx_strand_id
1 'polypeptide(L)'
;FREKAPLAATRDMYLDENGKVINNDIGPIDHFSIKAVGVPGTVAGLELAHESLGSLVWSDLIAPSVKLARQGIPITFKLHDDFNNPRRKGWFGQYPSSEKIFYKASGEPYLPGDLWVQSDLGDTLERIQNNGKEGFYSGKTAELITKFMKENDGLITLEDLQKYDAIERKPIKNSYRNHEIISMPPPSSGG
;
A
#
# COMPACT_ATOMS: atom_id res chain seq x y z
N PHE A 1 -0.43 13.80 -2.61
CA PHE A 1 -1.13 12.69 -1.93
C PHE A 1 -2.57 13.08 -1.62
N ARG A 2 -3.50 12.17 -1.83
CA ARG A 2 -4.93 12.36 -1.60
C ARG A 2 -5.50 11.07 -1.03
N GLU A 3 -6.11 11.14 0.15
CA GLU A 3 -6.93 10.03 0.63
C GLU A 3 -8.27 10.00 -0.13
N LYS A 4 -8.64 8.83 -0.60
CA LYS A 4 -9.88 8.63 -1.34
C LYS A 4 -10.50 7.29 -0.96
N ALA A 5 -11.72 7.33 -0.44
CA ALA A 5 -12.52 6.13 -0.24
C ALA A 5 -12.97 5.56 -1.61
N PRO A 6 -13.12 4.24 -1.73
CA PRO A 6 -13.79 3.62 -2.86
C PRO A 6 -15.21 4.18 -3.06
N LEU A 7 -15.68 4.22 -4.30
CA LEU A 7 -17.03 4.72 -4.63
C LEU A 7 -18.15 3.91 -3.95
N ALA A 8 -17.89 2.64 -3.69
CA ALA A 8 -18.81 1.74 -2.99
C ALA A 8 -18.82 1.90 -1.46
N ALA A 9 -17.91 2.72 -0.90
CA ALA A 9 -17.86 2.93 0.54
C ALA A 9 -19.09 3.70 1.04
N THR A 10 -19.68 3.22 2.13
CA THR A 10 -20.82 3.87 2.78
C THR A 10 -20.46 4.27 4.20
N ARG A 11 -21.24 5.19 4.79
CA ARG A 11 -21.02 5.67 6.14
C ARG A 11 -21.02 4.53 7.18
N ASP A 12 -21.91 3.58 7.00
CA ASP A 12 -22.20 2.57 8.02
C ASP A 12 -21.64 1.18 7.63
N MET A 13 -20.75 1.10 6.63
CA MET A 13 -20.23 -0.16 6.09
C MET A 13 -19.44 -1.03 7.09
N TYR A 14 -19.08 -0.48 8.22
CA TYR A 14 -18.37 -1.19 9.30
C TYR A 14 -19.27 -1.47 10.52
N LEU A 15 -20.54 -1.09 10.47
CA LEU A 15 -21.46 -1.20 11.58
C LEU A 15 -22.46 -2.34 11.40
N ASP A 16 -22.82 -2.96 12.51
CA ASP A 16 -23.93 -3.89 12.59
C ASP A 16 -25.29 -3.15 12.67
N GLU A 17 -26.38 -3.89 12.75
CA GLU A 17 -27.74 -3.37 12.88
C GLU A 17 -27.97 -2.54 14.15
N ASN A 18 -27.11 -2.68 15.17
CA ASN A 18 -27.16 -1.95 16.43
C ASN A 18 -26.22 -0.74 16.43
N GLY A 19 -25.55 -0.44 15.31
CA GLY A 19 -24.60 0.67 15.18
C GLY A 19 -23.26 0.42 15.86
N LYS A 20 -22.90 -0.84 16.14
CA LYS A 20 -21.59 -1.23 16.70
C LYS A 20 -20.67 -1.68 15.59
N VAL A 21 -19.37 -1.41 15.76
CA VAL A 21 -18.34 -1.88 14.81
C VAL A 21 -18.31 -3.41 14.77
N ILE A 22 -18.44 -3.96 13.58
CA ILE A 22 -18.33 -5.39 13.33
C ILE A 22 -16.89 -5.85 13.58
N ASN A 23 -16.73 -7.00 14.22
CA ASN A 23 -15.43 -7.61 14.44
C ASN A 23 -15.29 -8.90 13.64
N ASN A 24 -14.07 -9.20 13.19
CA ASN A 24 -13.65 -10.51 12.73
C ASN A 24 -12.70 -11.14 13.76
N ASP A 25 -12.07 -12.28 13.43
CA ASP A 25 -11.21 -13.05 14.36
C ASP A 25 -9.95 -12.29 14.82
N ILE A 26 -9.57 -11.19 14.14
CA ILE A 26 -8.38 -10.38 14.49
C ILE A 26 -8.69 -9.00 15.04
N GLY A 27 -9.93 -8.56 14.96
CA GLY A 27 -10.36 -7.28 15.52
C GLY A 27 -11.41 -6.56 14.69
N PRO A 28 -11.57 -5.25 14.89
CA PRO A 28 -12.54 -4.44 14.17
C PRO A 28 -12.30 -4.43 12.66
N ILE A 29 -13.35 -4.62 11.86
CA ILE A 29 -13.24 -4.71 10.39
C ILE A 29 -12.89 -3.39 9.71
N ASP A 30 -13.05 -2.26 10.38
CA ASP A 30 -12.59 -0.94 9.94
C ASP A 30 -11.06 -0.80 9.96
N HIS A 31 -10.36 -1.74 10.62
CA HIS A 31 -8.90 -1.82 10.67
C HIS A 31 -8.36 -3.12 10.04
N PHE A 32 -9.08 -4.22 10.21
CA PHE A 32 -8.60 -5.57 9.91
C PHE A 32 -9.46 -6.28 8.85
N SER A 33 -9.81 -5.56 7.79
CA SER A 33 -10.49 -6.19 6.65
C SER A 33 -10.07 -5.56 5.33
N ILE A 34 -10.33 -6.27 4.23
CA ILE A 34 -10.11 -5.75 2.88
C ILE A 34 -11.01 -4.53 2.56
N LYS A 35 -12.13 -4.36 3.28
CA LYS A 35 -13.02 -3.20 3.17
C LYS A 35 -12.41 -1.91 3.73
N ALA A 36 -11.41 -2.03 4.62
CA ALA A 36 -10.71 -0.89 5.23
C ALA A 36 -9.67 -0.25 4.29
N VAL A 37 -9.44 -0.81 3.11
CA VAL A 37 -8.42 -0.32 2.17
C VAL A 37 -8.94 0.86 1.38
N GLY A 38 -8.28 2.02 1.53
CA GLY A 38 -8.49 3.19 0.66
C GLY A 38 -7.87 3.00 -0.73
N VAL A 39 -8.31 3.80 -1.70
CA VAL A 39 -7.72 3.76 -3.05
C VAL A 39 -6.23 4.14 -2.96
N PRO A 40 -5.29 3.27 -3.42
CA PRO A 40 -3.86 3.51 -3.28
C PRO A 40 -3.42 4.78 -4.01
N GLY A 41 -2.65 5.64 -3.34
CA GLY A 41 -2.25 6.94 -3.89
C GLY A 41 -0.75 7.15 -4.08
N THR A 42 0.08 6.21 -3.64
CA THR A 42 1.54 6.38 -3.60
C THR A 42 2.13 6.59 -5.00
N VAL A 43 1.75 5.78 -5.98
CA VAL A 43 2.32 5.84 -7.33
C VAL A 43 1.99 7.18 -8.00
N ALA A 44 0.72 7.60 -7.98
CA ALA A 44 0.31 8.88 -8.54
C ALA A 44 0.96 10.07 -7.82
N GLY A 45 1.10 9.98 -6.50
CA GLY A 45 1.76 11.03 -5.71
C GLY A 45 3.25 11.17 -6.02
N LEU A 46 3.96 10.05 -6.20
CA LEU A 46 5.37 10.03 -6.58
C LEU A 46 5.58 10.54 -8.01
N GLU A 47 4.71 10.16 -8.96
CA GLU A 47 4.78 10.67 -10.33
C GLU A 47 4.56 12.18 -10.38
N LEU A 48 3.51 12.69 -9.70
CA LEU A 48 3.25 14.13 -9.63
C LEU A 48 4.44 14.91 -9.02
N ALA A 49 5.04 14.36 -7.95
CA ALA A 49 6.23 14.95 -7.35
C ALA A 49 7.43 14.91 -8.30
N HIS A 50 7.62 13.83 -9.03
CA HIS A 50 8.68 13.68 -10.02
C HIS A 50 8.50 14.63 -11.22
N GLU A 51 7.29 14.75 -11.76
CA GLU A 51 6.98 15.70 -12.85
C GLU A 51 7.28 17.14 -12.46
N SER A 52 7.01 17.50 -11.19
CA SER A 52 7.20 18.86 -10.69
C SER A 52 8.63 19.18 -10.28
N LEU A 53 9.37 18.23 -9.73
CA LEU A 53 10.63 18.44 -9.02
C LEU A 53 11.74 17.46 -9.43
N GLY A 54 11.42 16.43 -10.21
CA GLY A 54 12.39 15.39 -10.60
C GLY A 54 13.41 15.90 -11.63
N SER A 55 14.64 15.44 -11.50
CA SER A 55 15.74 15.74 -12.44
C SER A 55 16.30 14.52 -13.15
N LEU A 56 16.01 13.31 -12.64
CA LEU A 56 16.46 12.06 -13.23
C LEU A 56 15.33 11.43 -14.07
N VAL A 57 15.68 10.52 -14.95
CA VAL A 57 14.70 9.76 -15.73
C VAL A 57 13.88 8.85 -14.81
N TRP A 58 12.56 8.86 -14.94
CA TRP A 58 11.65 8.06 -14.10
C TRP A 58 12.03 6.58 -14.06
N SER A 59 12.30 5.97 -15.24
CA SER A 59 12.66 4.57 -15.33
C SER A 59 13.92 4.21 -14.56
N ASP A 60 14.90 5.12 -14.51
CA ASP A 60 16.16 4.92 -13.81
C ASP A 60 15.98 4.93 -12.29
N LEU A 61 15.02 5.74 -11.80
CA LEU A 61 14.66 5.80 -10.39
C LEU A 61 13.97 4.52 -9.90
N ILE A 62 13.19 3.86 -10.75
CA ILE A 62 12.44 2.64 -10.39
C ILE A 62 13.28 1.37 -10.61
N ALA A 63 14.22 1.38 -11.57
CA ALA A 63 15.01 0.20 -11.94
C ALA A 63 15.69 -0.52 -10.75
N PRO A 64 16.29 0.15 -9.76
CA PRO A 64 16.88 -0.51 -8.60
C PRO A 64 15.83 -1.30 -7.79
N SER A 65 14.62 -0.78 -7.65
CA SER A 65 13.53 -1.44 -6.92
C SER A 65 13.04 -2.69 -7.64
N VAL A 66 12.91 -2.65 -8.98
CA VAL A 66 12.61 -3.83 -9.81
C VAL A 66 13.67 -4.91 -9.60
N LYS A 67 14.94 -4.53 -9.66
CA LYS A 67 16.07 -5.44 -9.45
C LYS A 67 16.02 -6.09 -8.07
N LEU A 68 15.84 -5.31 -7.02
CA LEU A 68 15.77 -5.81 -5.64
C LEU A 68 14.59 -6.77 -5.45
N ALA A 69 13.42 -6.44 -5.97
CA ALA A 69 12.24 -7.28 -5.85
C ALA A 69 12.44 -8.64 -6.55
N ARG A 70 13.09 -8.66 -7.73
CA ARG A 70 13.32 -9.89 -8.51
C ARG A 70 14.51 -10.72 -8.02
N GLN A 71 15.59 -10.08 -7.61
CA GLN A 71 16.78 -10.78 -7.10
C GLN A 71 16.65 -11.15 -5.62
N GLY A 72 15.72 -10.55 -4.93
CA GLY A 72 15.54 -10.69 -3.48
C GLY A 72 16.47 -9.79 -2.67
N ILE A 73 16.05 -9.55 -1.46
CA ILE A 73 16.84 -8.88 -0.43
C ILE A 73 17.12 -9.85 0.71
N PRO A 74 18.30 -9.79 1.34
CA PRO A 74 18.58 -10.63 2.49
C PRO A 74 17.69 -10.21 3.67
N ILE A 75 17.04 -11.18 4.29
CA ILE A 75 16.28 -10.95 5.52
C ILE A 75 17.23 -10.47 6.61
N THR A 76 16.96 -9.32 7.17
CA THR A 76 17.67 -8.79 8.34
C THR A 76 17.11 -9.40 9.63
N PHE A 77 17.85 -9.31 10.76
CA PHE A 77 17.32 -9.67 12.07
C PHE A 77 16.01 -8.94 12.37
N LYS A 78 15.94 -7.65 12.04
CA LYS A 78 14.73 -6.85 12.23
C LYS A 78 13.53 -7.38 11.43
N LEU A 79 13.71 -7.70 10.14
CA LEU A 79 12.65 -8.27 9.32
C LEU A 79 12.23 -9.65 9.82
N HIS A 80 13.18 -10.49 10.23
CA HIS A 80 12.88 -11.78 10.84
C HIS A 80 12.01 -11.62 12.08
N ASP A 81 12.38 -10.75 13.01
CA ASP A 81 11.60 -10.50 14.22
C ASP A 81 10.22 -9.91 13.92
N ASP A 82 10.14 -9.01 12.94
CA ASP A 82 8.87 -8.40 12.52
C ASP A 82 7.91 -9.43 11.92
N PHE A 83 8.40 -10.34 11.04
CA PHE A 83 7.55 -11.38 10.43
C PHE A 83 7.13 -12.44 11.45
N ASN A 84 8.00 -12.77 12.40
CA ASN A 84 7.74 -13.78 13.42
C ASN A 84 7.10 -13.24 14.70
N ASN A 85 6.81 -11.95 14.77
CA ASN A 85 6.03 -11.39 15.88
C ASN A 85 4.69 -12.13 15.99
N PRO A 86 4.34 -12.71 17.16
CA PRO A 86 3.16 -13.54 17.32
C PRO A 86 1.85 -12.88 16.85
N ARG A 87 1.72 -11.57 17.09
CA ARG A 87 0.56 -10.79 16.67
C ARG A 87 0.49 -10.69 15.14
N ARG A 88 1.60 -10.37 14.47
CA ARG A 88 1.65 -10.29 13.00
C ARG A 88 1.48 -11.65 12.34
N LYS A 89 2.07 -12.69 12.93
CA LYS A 89 1.89 -14.06 12.46
C LYS A 89 0.42 -14.49 12.50
N GLY A 90 -0.29 -14.14 13.57
CA GLY A 90 -1.74 -14.35 13.66
C GLY A 90 -2.52 -13.60 12.57
N TRP A 91 -2.11 -12.38 12.22
CA TRP A 91 -2.75 -11.62 11.14
C TRP A 91 -2.47 -12.20 9.76
N PHE A 92 -1.21 -12.50 9.45
CA PHE A 92 -0.82 -13.03 8.14
C PHE A 92 -1.42 -14.41 7.87
N GLY A 93 -1.48 -15.29 8.88
CA GLY A 93 -2.03 -16.63 8.74
C GLY A 93 -3.53 -16.70 8.45
N GLN A 94 -4.28 -15.59 8.67
CA GLN A 94 -5.69 -15.53 8.29
C GLN A 94 -5.89 -15.20 6.80
N TYR A 95 -4.85 -14.74 6.13
CA TYR A 95 -4.90 -14.37 4.72
C TYR A 95 -3.87 -15.19 3.94
N PRO A 96 -4.29 -16.27 3.23
CA PRO A 96 -3.37 -17.14 2.49
C PRO A 96 -2.46 -16.41 1.51
N SER A 97 -2.91 -15.29 0.93
CA SER A 97 -2.10 -14.43 0.07
C SER A 97 -0.96 -13.75 0.82
N SER A 98 -1.19 -13.32 2.06
CA SER A 98 -0.17 -12.72 2.92
C SER A 98 0.80 -13.77 3.44
N GLU A 99 0.27 -14.91 3.88
CA GLU A 99 1.08 -16.03 4.37
C GLU A 99 2.11 -16.48 3.32
N LYS A 100 1.67 -16.63 2.07
CA LYS A 100 2.53 -16.98 0.93
C LYS A 100 3.68 -15.98 0.70
N ILE A 101 3.49 -14.71 1.05
CA ILE A 101 4.52 -13.67 0.86
C ILE A 101 5.52 -13.66 2.03
N PHE A 102 5.02 -13.76 3.27
CA PHE A 102 5.82 -13.53 4.48
C PHE A 102 6.44 -14.80 5.08
N TYR A 103 6.05 -15.98 4.60
CA TYR A 103 6.63 -17.28 5.00
C TYR A 103 7.08 -18.07 3.79
N LYS A 104 7.99 -19.03 4.03
CA LYS A 104 8.42 -19.98 3.01
C LYS A 104 7.26 -20.89 2.60
N ALA A 105 7.34 -21.50 1.43
CA ALA A 105 6.34 -22.47 0.96
C ALA A 105 6.17 -23.68 1.90
N SER A 106 7.18 -23.97 2.72
CA SER A 106 7.11 -24.97 3.81
C SER A 106 6.28 -24.51 5.02
N GLY A 107 5.86 -23.23 5.08
CA GLY A 107 5.25 -22.61 6.27
C GLY A 107 6.27 -22.15 7.32
N GLU A 108 7.57 -22.39 7.08
CA GLU A 108 8.62 -21.95 7.98
C GLU A 108 8.93 -20.46 7.81
N PRO A 109 9.40 -19.78 8.87
CA PRO A 109 9.84 -18.39 8.76
C PRO A 109 11.12 -18.27 7.91
N TYR A 110 11.28 -17.10 7.30
CA TYR A 110 12.56 -16.69 6.75
C TYR A 110 13.54 -16.42 7.89
N LEU A 111 14.75 -16.94 7.79
CA LEU A 111 15.85 -16.68 8.74
C LEU A 111 16.70 -15.48 8.29
N PRO A 112 17.43 -14.82 9.20
CA PRO A 112 18.39 -13.79 8.83
C PRO A 112 19.40 -14.32 7.80
N GLY A 113 19.56 -13.61 6.69
CA GLY A 113 20.40 -14.01 5.56
C GLY A 113 19.67 -14.77 4.45
N ASP A 114 18.50 -15.33 4.66
CA ASP A 114 17.67 -15.89 3.59
C ASP A 114 17.29 -14.81 2.58
N LEU A 115 17.23 -15.15 1.29
CA LEU A 115 16.75 -14.22 0.26
C LEU A 115 15.22 -14.19 0.20
N TRP A 116 14.67 -12.99 0.37
CA TRP A 116 13.23 -12.73 0.22
C TRP A 116 12.95 -12.15 -1.16
N VAL A 117 12.49 -13.00 -2.07
CA VAL A 117 12.19 -12.67 -3.47
C VAL A 117 10.70 -12.37 -3.61
N GLN A 118 10.38 -11.27 -4.31
CA GLN A 118 9.02 -10.82 -4.57
C GLN A 118 8.82 -10.57 -6.08
N SER A 119 8.73 -11.64 -6.86
CA SER A 119 8.63 -11.56 -8.33
C SER A 119 7.40 -10.78 -8.80
N ASP A 120 6.24 -11.00 -8.17
CA ASP A 120 4.97 -10.31 -8.51
C ASP A 120 5.07 -8.79 -8.25
N LEU A 121 5.78 -8.40 -7.18
CA LEU A 121 6.10 -6.99 -6.93
C LEU A 121 7.07 -6.45 -7.99
N GLY A 122 8.07 -7.24 -8.37
CA GLY A 122 8.99 -6.89 -9.44
C GLY A 122 8.26 -6.60 -10.76
N ASP A 123 7.30 -7.44 -11.14
CA ASP A 123 6.49 -7.25 -12.34
C ASP A 123 5.59 -6.01 -12.25
N THR A 124 5.06 -5.72 -11.07
CA THR A 124 4.27 -4.50 -10.83
C THR A 124 5.15 -3.25 -10.95
N LEU A 125 6.32 -3.27 -10.31
CA LEU A 125 7.29 -2.17 -10.39
C LEU A 125 7.80 -1.94 -11.81
N GLU A 126 8.00 -3.00 -12.60
CA GLU A 126 8.39 -2.87 -14.01
C GLU A 126 7.29 -2.22 -14.86
N ARG A 127 6.02 -2.54 -14.62
CA ARG A 127 4.91 -1.84 -15.29
C ARG A 127 4.89 -0.36 -14.94
N ILE A 128 5.13 -0.01 -13.65
CA ILE A 128 5.24 1.39 -13.20
C ILE A 128 6.49 2.07 -13.81
N GLN A 129 7.60 1.36 -13.88
CA GLN A 129 8.84 1.85 -14.51
C GLN A 129 8.62 2.28 -15.96
N ASN A 130 7.90 1.44 -16.71
CA ASN A 130 7.73 1.60 -18.15
C ASN A 130 6.57 2.55 -18.53
N ASN A 131 5.55 2.68 -17.67
CA ASN A 131 4.30 3.36 -18.01
C ASN A 131 3.87 4.40 -16.97
N GLY A 132 4.75 4.78 -16.02
CA GLY A 132 4.38 5.71 -14.96
C GLY A 132 3.18 5.24 -14.13
N LYS A 133 2.30 6.15 -13.74
CA LYS A 133 1.08 5.83 -12.98
C LYS A 133 0.14 4.87 -13.73
N GLU A 134 0.11 4.93 -15.05
CA GLU A 134 -0.74 4.05 -15.85
C GLU A 134 -0.36 2.58 -15.67
N GLY A 135 0.91 2.27 -15.38
CA GLY A 135 1.36 0.92 -15.04
C GLY A 135 0.76 0.35 -13.75
N PHE A 136 0.13 1.21 -12.93
CA PHE A 136 -0.55 0.82 -11.68
C PHE A 136 -2.07 1.00 -11.76
N TYR A 137 -2.55 2.15 -12.23
CA TYR A 137 -3.98 2.50 -12.19
C TYR A 137 -4.77 1.99 -13.40
N SER A 138 -4.08 1.48 -14.41
CA SER A 138 -4.67 0.91 -15.62
C SER A 138 -4.08 -0.46 -15.94
N GLY A 139 -4.65 -1.15 -16.93
CA GLY A 139 -4.13 -2.42 -17.45
C GLY A 139 -3.97 -3.51 -16.40
N LYS A 140 -2.92 -4.31 -16.54
CA LYS A 140 -2.74 -5.55 -15.79
C LYS A 140 -2.73 -5.40 -14.27
N THR A 141 -2.08 -4.36 -13.75
CA THR A 141 -2.03 -4.15 -12.29
C THR A 141 -3.41 -3.81 -11.74
N ALA A 142 -4.14 -2.90 -12.39
CA ALA A 142 -5.49 -2.53 -11.99
C ALA A 142 -6.45 -3.73 -12.08
N GLU A 143 -6.34 -4.55 -13.14
CA GLU A 143 -7.13 -5.77 -13.29
C GLU A 143 -6.87 -6.77 -12.16
N LEU A 144 -5.60 -6.98 -11.77
CA LEU A 144 -5.25 -7.89 -10.67
C LEU A 144 -5.80 -7.40 -9.33
N ILE A 145 -5.68 -6.09 -9.04
CA ILE A 145 -6.22 -5.49 -7.82
C ILE A 145 -7.73 -5.66 -7.77
N THR A 146 -8.42 -5.28 -8.83
CA THR A 146 -9.90 -5.30 -8.85
C THR A 146 -10.47 -6.72 -8.87
N LYS A 147 -9.77 -7.66 -9.51
CA LYS A 147 -10.12 -9.08 -9.42
C LYS A 147 -10.00 -9.58 -7.97
N PHE A 148 -8.89 -9.31 -7.31
CA PHE A 148 -8.68 -9.70 -5.91
C PHE A 148 -9.72 -9.06 -4.98
N MET A 149 -10.02 -7.78 -5.16
CA MET A 149 -11.07 -7.08 -4.41
C MET A 149 -12.43 -7.78 -4.58
N LYS A 150 -12.83 -8.09 -5.82
CA LYS A 150 -14.09 -8.77 -6.12
C LYS A 150 -14.17 -10.18 -5.52
N GLU A 151 -13.07 -10.93 -5.55
CA GLU A 151 -13.00 -12.31 -5.02
C GLU A 151 -13.01 -12.37 -3.49
N ASN A 152 -12.67 -11.26 -2.82
CA ASN A 152 -12.55 -11.20 -1.36
C ASN A 152 -13.48 -10.16 -0.71
N ASP A 153 -14.55 -9.75 -1.37
CA ASP A 153 -15.55 -8.79 -0.87
C ASP A 153 -14.95 -7.41 -0.52
N GLY A 154 -13.91 -6.99 -1.25
CA GLY A 154 -13.32 -5.67 -1.16
C GLY A 154 -14.08 -4.63 -1.99
N LEU A 155 -13.78 -3.35 -1.80
CA LEU A 155 -14.58 -2.25 -2.35
C LEU A 155 -13.96 -1.55 -3.55
N ILE A 156 -12.64 -1.67 -3.76
CA ILE A 156 -11.95 -0.95 -4.84
C ILE A 156 -12.31 -1.55 -6.20
N THR A 157 -12.82 -0.71 -7.09
CA THR A 157 -13.17 -1.03 -8.47
C THR A 157 -12.15 -0.47 -9.46
N LEU A 158 -12.26 -0.89 -10.72
CA LEU A 158 -11.43 -0.33 -11.79
C LEU A 158 -11.69 1.18 -11.96
N GLU A 159 -12.92 1.61 -11.79
CA GLU A 159 -13.30 3.02 -11.85
C GLU A 159 -12.63 3.84 -10.74
N ASP A 160 -12.51 3.28 -9.53
CA ASP A 160 -11.81 3.93 -8.42
C ASP A 160 -10.33 4.17 -8.73
N LEU A 161 -9.68 3.17 -9.32
CA LEU A 161 -8.28 3.27 -9.72
C LEU A 161 -8.10 4.28 -10.86
N GLN A 162 -8.87 4.17 -11.95
CA GLN A 162 -8.77 5.05 -13.12
C GLN A 162 -9.11 6.51 -12.82
N LYS A 163 -9.98 6.76 -11.85
CA LYS A 163 -10.34 8.13 -11.41
C LYS A 163 -9.48 8.66 -10.27
N TYR A 164 -8.43 7.93 -9.89
CA TYR A 164 -7.55 8.41 -8.84
C TYR A 164 -6.59 9.46 -9.37
N ASP A 165 -6.57 10.63 -8.71
CA ASP A 165 -5.61 11.69 -8.95
C ASP A 165 -4.96 12.13 -7.64
N ALA A 166 -3.64 12.29 -7.67
CA ALA A 166 -2.92 12.98 -6.62
C ALA A 166 -3.19 14.49 -6.69
N ILE A 167 -3.24 15.14 -5.54
CA ILE A 167 -3.40 16.60 -5.47
C ILE A 167 -2.28 17.25 -4.68
N GLU A 168 -1.83 18.40 -5.17
CA GLU A 168 -0.92 19.25 -4.42
C GLU A 168 -1.68 20.05 -3.36
N ARG A 169 -1.12 20.14 -2.16
CA ARG A 169 -1.70 20.89 -1.04
C ARG A 169 -0.71 21.89 -0.53
N LYS A 170 -1.20 23.08 -0.15
CA LYS A 170 -0.36 24.07 0.52
C LYS A 170 0.04 23.55 1.90
N PRO A 171 1.33 23.57 2.25
CA PRO A 171 1.76 23.19 3.59
C PRO A 171 1.23 24.15 4.65
N ILE A 172 1.07 23.65 5.87
CA ILE A 172 0.81 24.49 7.03
C ILE A 172 2.14 25.14 7.41
N LYS A 173 2.10 26.47 7.61
CA LYS A 173 3.25 27.24 8.08
C LYS A 173 2.92 27.88 9.42
N ASN A 174 3.82 27.76 10.36
CA ASN A 174 3.72 28.38 11.68
C ASN A 174 5.12 28.78 12.15
N SER A 175 5.21 29.52 13.25
CA SER A 175 6.48 29.90 13.87
C SER A 175 6.56 29.40 15.31
N TYR A 176 7.74 28.93 15.72
CA TYR A 176 8.04 28.56 17.09
C TYR A 176 9.47 28.97 17.43
N ARG A 177 9.66 29.72 18.49
CA ARG A 177 10.97 30.21 18.99
C ARG A 177 11.86 30.77 17.85
N ASN A 178 11.30 31.67 17.03
CA ASN A 178 11.95 32.32 15.87
C ASN A 178 12.34 31.35 14.73
N HIS A 179 11.82 30.14 14.66
CA HIS A 179 11.96 29.22 13.56
C HIS A 179 10.63 29.09 12.79
N GLU A 180 10.70 29.12 11.46
CA GLU A 180 9.54 28.74 10.62
C GLU A 180 9.39 27.23 10.67
N ILE A 181 8.20 26.73 11.01
CA ILE A 181 7.81 25.34 10.94
C ILE A 181 6.94 25.13 9.74
N ILE A 182 7.32 24.22 8.85
CA ILE A 182 6.54 23.82 7.68
C ILE A 182 6.13 22.36 7.90
N SER A 183 4.83 22.09 7.86
CA SER A 183 4.27 20.76 8.10
C SER A 183 3.22 20.40 7.06
N MET A 184 2.89 19.11 7.00
CA MET A 184 1.84 18.62 6.10
C MET A 184 0.45 19.04 6.60
N PRO A 185 -0.45 19.47 5.69
CA PRO A 185 -1.83 19.78 6.04
C PRO A 185 -2.65 18.50 6.29
N PRO A 186 -3.87 18.63 6.83
CA PRO A 186 -4.80 17.51 6.86
C PRO A 186 -4.99 16.87 5.47
N PRO A 187 -5.16 15.53 5.41
CA PRO A 187 -5.48 14.60 6.50
C PRO A 187 -4.28 14.10 7.31
N SER A 188 -3.08 14.59 7.06
CA SER A 188 -1.93 14.24 7.90
C SER A 188 -2.08 14.77 9.32
N SER A 189 -1.66 13.97 10.30
CA SER A 189 -1.62 14.35 11.71
C SER A 189 -0.39 15.22 12.09
N GLY A 190 0.43 15.59 11.11
CA GLY A 190 1.63 16.41 11.33
C GLY A 190 1.36 17.90 11.56
N GLY A 191 0.16 18.35 11.29
CA GLY A 191 -0.30 19.71 11.59
C GLY A 191 -0.99 19.77 12.95
#